data_4b78060040c6e0c03638154980d2d4ae
#
_entry.id   4b78060040c6e0c03638154980d2d4ae
#
_cell.length_a   1.000
_cell.length_b   1.000
_cell.length_c   1.000
_cell.angle_alpha   90.00
_cell.angle_beta   90.00
_cell.angle_gamma   90.00
#
_symmetry.space_group_name_H-M   'P 1'
#
loop_
_entity.id
_entity.type
_entity.pdbx_description
1 polymer ?
#
loop_
_entity_poly.entity_id
_entity_poly.type
_entity_poly.pdbx_seq_one_letter_code
_entity_poly.pdbx_strand_id
1 'polypeptide(L)'
;VTLSDADEQLLKSKNVDYDYSTPQGNFFTSLIPILLPFLLIMGFFIWMQRRAMGQAGSIMSIGRSRAKNFNADKPVTTFADVAGYEGVKQEIKEVVDFLRTPERFKEIGARVPKGILLVGPPGTGKTLFARAVAGEAGVGFLSVTGSDFMEMFVGVGASRVRDLFQSARKMGRAIIFVDEIDSIGRKRGAGLGGGHDEREQTLNQM
;
A
#
# COMPACT_ATOMS: atom_id res chain seq x y z
N VAL A 1 -60.72 17.12 19.19
CA VAL A 1 -61.39 17.23 20.51
C VAL A 1 -62.65 16.38 20.38
N THR A 2 -62.70 15.25 21.09
CA THR A 2 -63.90 14.43 21.14
C THR A 2 -64.81 15.04 22.18
N LEU A 3 -66.01 15.42 21.78
CA LEU A 3 -67.06 15.85 22.69
C LEU A 3 -67.45 14.71 23.62
N SER A 4 -67.65 14.98 24.88
CA SER A 4 -68.17 14.04 25.85
C SER A 4 -69.68 13.82 25.57
N ASP A 5 -70.15 12.62 25.86
CA ASP A 5 -71.58 12.27 25.70
C ASP A 5 -72.51 13.26 26.43
N ALA A 6 -72.03 13.87 27.55
CA ALA A 6 -72.77 14.89 28.31
C ALA A 6 -72.85 16.20 27.53
N ASP A 7 -71.81 16.59 26.78
CA ASP A 7 -71.80 17.83 25.96
C ASP A 7 -72.68 17.67 24.74
N GLU A 8 -72.78 16.47 24.17
CA GLU A 8 -73.66 16.18 23.06
C GLU A 8 -75.16 16.24 23.46
N GLN A 9 -75.48 15.77 24.65
CA GLN A 9 -76.86 15.90 25.19
C GLN A 9 -77.23 17.36 25.45
N LEU A 10 -76.30 18.18 25.97
CA LEU A 10 -76.50 19.61 26.20
C LEU A 10 -76.73 20.39 24.91
N LEU A 11 -75.96 20.05 23.84
CA LEU A 11 -76.11 20.66 22.51
C LEU A 11 -77.49 20.33 21.89
N LYS A 12 -77.89 19.03 22.00
CA LYS A 12 -79.22 18.61 21.54
C LYS A 12 -80.38 19.28 22.30
N SER A 13 -80.22 19.46 23.59
CA SER A 13 -81.24 20.08 24.40
C SER A 13 -81.43 21.59 24.09
N LYS A 14 -80.37 22.24 23.55
CA LYS A 14 -80.40 23.65 23.17
C LYS A 14 -80.69 23.91 21.67
N ASN A 15 -81.01 22.89 20.94
CA ASN A 15 -81.33 22.88 19.50
C ASN A 15 -80.27 23.62 18.64
N VAL A 16 -78.99 23.43 19.00
CA VAL A 16 -77.84 23.94 18.27
C VAL A 16 -77.49 22.97 17.16
N ASP A 17 -77.56 23.44 15.94
CA ASP A 17 -77.14 22.63 14.76
C ASP A 17 -75.61 22.57 14.73
N TYR A 18 -75.01 21.38 14.80
CA TYR A 18 -73.58 21.15 14.77
C TYR A 18 -73.23 20.11 13.74
N ASP A 19 -72.26 20.38 12.92
CA ASP A 19 -71.77 19.47 11.91
C ASP A 19 -70.39 18.97 12.29
N TYR A 20 -70.22 17.65 12.29
CA TYR A 20 -68.91 17.02 12.51
C TYR A 20 -68.19 16.87 11.16
N SER A 21 -67.26 17.74 10.88
CA SER A 21 -66.29 17.45 9.83
C SER A 21 -65.18 16.53 10.42
N THR A 22 -65.36 15.24 10.25
CA THR A 22 -64.19 14.34 10.41
C THR A 22 -63.20 14.66 9.33
N PRO A 23 -61.95 15.05 9.62
CA PRO A 23 -60.97 15.21 8.60
C PRO A 23 -60.80 13.83 7.95
N GLN A 24 -61.23 13.64 6.70
CA GLN A 24 -60.90 12.49 5.91
C GLN A 24 -59.39 12.54 5.67
N GLY A 25 -58.61 11.99 6.61
CA GLY A 25 -57.18 11.81 6.45
C GLY A 25 -56.98 10.84 5.32
N ASN A 26 -56.50 11.33 4.18
CA ASN A 26 -56.03 10.46 3.11
C ASN A 26 -55.01 9.46 3.72
N PHE A 27 -55.13 8.20 3.34
CA PHE A 27 -54.21 7.12 3.80
C PHE A 27 -52.74 7.58 3.81
N PHE A 28 -52.34 8.38 2.83
CA PHE A 28 -51.00 8.98 2.75
C PHE A 28 -50.67 9.98 3.87
N THR A 29 -51.59 10.79 4.30
CA THR A 29 -51.35 11.76 5.40
C THR A 29 -51.20 11.10 6.75
N SER A 30 -51.79 9.93 6.96
CA SER A 30 -51.61 9.11 8.18
C SER A 30 -50.31 8.32 8.18
N LEU A 31 -49.74 8.00 7.03
CA LEU A 31 -48.48 7.27 6.89
C LEU A 31 -47.23 8.18 7.03
N ILE A 32 -47.33 9.46 6.67
CA ILE A 32 -46.23 10.42 6.71
C ILE A 32 -45.58 10.51 8.09
N PRO A 33 -46.33 10.72 9.22
CA PRO A 33 -45.74 10.86 10.55
C PRO A 33 -45.06 9.55 11.06
N ILE A 34 -45.40 8.38 10.47
CA ILE A 34 -44.80 7.10 10.84
C ILE A 34 -43.56 6.82 9.95
N LEU A 35 -43.63 7.12 8.66
CA LEU A 35 -42.54 6.90 7.71
C LEU A 35 -41.41 7.93 7.83
N LEU A 36 -41.71 9.18 8.15
CA LEU A 36 -40.74 10.25 8.22
C LEU A 36 -39.61 9.97 9.23
N PRO A 37 -39.88 9.63 10.51
CA PRO A 37 -38.82 9.31 11.46
C PRO A 37 -38.04 8.06 11.06
N PHE A 38 -38.69 7.06 10.47
CA PHE A 38 -38.01 5.85 9.98
C PHE A 38 -37.04 6.16 8.84
N LEU A 39 -37.42 7.01 7.88
CA LEU A 39 -36.53 7.46 6.78
C LEU A 39 -35.38 8.31 7.29
N LEU A 40 -35.60 9.16 8.30
CA LEU A 40 -34.53 9.94 8.92
C LEU A 40 -33.52 9.06 9.66
N ILE A 41 -33.99 8.06 10.40
CA ILE A 41 -33.12 7.11 11.09
C ILE A 41 -32.33 6.28 10.06
N MET A 42 -33.01 5.76 9.03
CA MET A 42 -32.35 4.99 7.97
C MET A 42 -31.34 5.83 7.20
N GLY A 43 -31.67 7.09 6.85
CA GLY A 43 -30.76 8.03 6.22
C GLY A 43 -29.54 8.33 7.09
N PHE A 44 -29.76 8.54 8.41
CA PHE A 44 -28.68 8.71 9.37
C PHE A 44 -27.78 7.49 9.47
N PHE A 45 -28.34 6.26 9.51
CA PHE A 45 -27.56 5.03 9.50
C PHE A 45 -26.75 4.85 8.23
N ILE A 46 -27.33 5.12 7.06
CA ILE A 46 -26.63 5.06 5.76
C ILE A 46 -25.49 6.09 5.71
N TRP A 47 -25.76 7.31 6.20
CA TRP A 47 -24.73 8.36 6.27
C TRP A 47 -23.59 7.98 7.22
N MET A 48 -23.92 7.47 8.41
CA MET A 48 -22.94 6.99 9.39
C MET A 48 -22.14 5.79 8.86
N GLN A 49 -22.79 4.84 8.18
CA GLN A 49 -22.15 3.68 7.58
C GLN A 49 -21.20 4.09 6.43
N ARG A 50 -21.58 5.05 5.60
CA ARG A 50 -20.70 5.61 4.56
C ARG A 50 -19.49 6.32 5.16
N ARG A 51 -19.68 7.04 6.27
CA ARG A 51 -18.59 7.71 7.00
C ARG A 51 -17.67 6.70 7.70
N ALA A 52 -18.20 5.65 8.28
CA ALA A 52 -17.44 4.57 8.92
C ALA A 52 -16.67 3.73 7.90
N MET A 53 -17.25 3.42 6.73
CA MET A 53 -16.56 2.74 5.65
C MET A 53 -15.39 3.54 5.08
N GLY A 54 -15.47 4.86 5.06
CA GLY A 54 -14.33 5.72 4.67
C GLY A 54 -13.13 5.59 5.60
N GLN A 55 -13.35 5.37 6.90
CA GLN A 55 -12.29 5.16 7.89
C GLN A 55 -11.82 3.70 7.97
N ALA A 56 -12.72 2.73 7.81
CA ALA A 56 -12.36 1.31 7.78
C ALA A 56 -11.52 0.94 6.55
N GLY A 57 -11.73 1.59 5.41
CA GLY A 57 -10.89 1.47 4.22
C GLY A 57 -9.44 1.89 4.46
N SER A 58 -9.20 2.83 5.39
CA SER A 58 -7.86 3.26 5.79
C SER A 58 -7.15 2.21 6.65
N ILE A 59 -7.85 1.44 7.47
CA ILE A 59 -7.26 0.39 8.32
C ILE A 59 -6.94 -0.85 7.47
N MET A 60 -7.76 -1.19 6.49
CA MET A 60 -7.48 -2.28 5.54
C MET A 60 -6.39 -1.94 4.52
N SER A 61 -6.09 -0.65 4.33
CA SER A 61 -4.96 -0.20 3.48
C SER A 61 -3.61 -0.26 4.20
N ILE A 62 -3.56 -0.53 5.52
CA ILE A 62 -2.31 -0.73 6.26
C ILE A 62 -1.58 -1.99 5.77
N GLY A 63 -2.30 -3.00 5.27
CA GLY A 63 -1.71 -4.19 4.65
C GLY A 63 -1.29 -4.00 3.18
N ARG A 64 -1.76 -2.96 2.51
CA ARG A 64 -1.21 -2.51 1.23
C ARG A 64 -0.12 -1.49 1.58
N SER A 65 1.12 -1.94 1.61
CA SER A 65 2.27 -1.05 1.55
C SER A 65 1.88 0.09 0.58
N ARG A 66 1.78 1.34 1.10
CA ARG A 66 1.91 2.50 0.22
C ARG A 66 3.22 2.21 -0.50
N ALA A 67 3.14 1.83 -1.77
CA ALA A 67 4.30 1.62 -2.58
C ALA A 67 5.13 2.89 -2.42
N LYS A 68 6.10 2.85 -1.49
CA LYS A 68 7.15 3.85 -1.43
C LYS A 68 7.69 3.77 -2.84
N ASN A 69 7.48 4.81 -3.61
CA ASN A 69 8.00 4.85 -4.98
C ASN A 69 9.49 4.58 -4.80
N PHE A 70 9.89 3.32 -5.03
CA PHE A 70 11.28 2.98 -5.07
C PHE A 70 11.88 3.96 -6.08
N ASN A 71 12.96 4.65 -5.73
CA ASN A 71 13.63 5.56 -6.63
C ASN A 71 14.05 4.77 -7.86
N ALA A 72 13.11 4.61 -8.78
CA ALA A 72 13.31 3.94 -10.05
C ALA A 72 13.86 4.97 -11.01
N ASP A 73 15.11 4.83 -11.38
CA ASP A 73 15.84 5.77 -12.20
C ASP A 73 16.49 5.04 -13.38
N LYS A 74 16.75 5.77 -14.47
CA LYS A 74 17.70 5.32 -15.49
C LYS A 74 18.92 6.22 -15.33
N PRO A 75 19.95 5.75 -14.62
CA PRO A 75 21.09 6.58 -14.32
C PRO A 75 21.87 6.94 -15.60
N VAL A 76 22.27 8.19 -15.69
CA VAL A 76 23.19 8.70 -16.71
C VAL A 76 24.65 8.43 -16.33
N THR A 77 24.90 8.15 -15.05
CA THR A 77 26.22 7.85 -14.48
C THR A 77 26.80 6.60 -15.13
N THR A 78 28.05 6.69 -15.60
CA THR A 78 28.80 5.60 -16.27
C THR A 78 30.11 5.30 -15.54
N PHE A 79 30.87 4.32 -16.03
CA PHE A 79 32.21 4.05 -15.50
C PHE A 79 33.20 5.22 -15.65
N ALA A 80 32.95 6.15 -16.57
CA ALA A 80 33.76 7.34 -16.73
C ALA A 80 33.66 8.30 -15.51
N ASP A 81 32.52 8.27 -14.83
CA ASP A 81 32.25 9.11 -13.64
C ASP A 81 32.83 8.50 -12.35
N VAL A 82 33.37 7.29 -12.42
CA VAL A 82 33.96 6.56 -11.28
C VAL A 82 35.46 6.56 -11.43
N ALA A 83 36.16 7.27 -10.57
CA ALA A 83 37.63 7.29 -10.55
C ALA A 83 38.18 6.01 -9.92
N GLY A 84 39.22 5.43 -10.50
CA GLY A 84 39.85 4.21 -10.01
C GLY A 84 39.02 2.94 -10.27
N TYR A 85 39.29 1.90 -9.48
CA TYR A 85 38.59 0.61 -9.55
C TYR A 85 38.70 -0.14 -10.88
N GLU A 86 39.79 0.06 -11.64
CA GLU A 86 39.92 -0.53 -12.99
C GLU A 86 39.80 -2.06 -12.99
N GLY A 87 40.36 -2.75 -11.97
CA GLY A 87 40.19 -4.19 -11.82
C GLY A 87 38.72 -4.59 -11.60
N VAL A 88 38.00 -3.89 -10.72
CA VAL A 88 36.60 -4.16 -10.43
C VAL A 88 35.71 -3.84 -11.63
N LYS A 89 36.00 -2.75 -12.37
CA LYS A 89 35.29 -2.40 -13.61
C LYS A 89 35.46 -3.52 -14.64
N GLN A 90 36.65 -4.12 -14.71
CA GLN A 90 36.93 -5.20 -15.65
C GLN A 90 36.20 -6.49 -15.28
N GLU A 91 36.16 -6.85 -13.99
CA GLU A 91 35.41 -8.00 -13.50
C GLU A 91 33.88 -7.86 -13.73
N ILE A 92 33.33 -6.69 -13.48
CA ILE A 92 31.90 -6.44 -13.65
C ILE A 92 31.44 -6.27 -15.10
N LYS A 93 32.39 -6.09 -16.03
CA LYS A 93 32.09 -5.86 -17.44
C LYS A 93 31.28 -6.99 -18.06
N GLU A 94 31.55 -8.24 -17.67
CA GLU A 94 30.78 -9.39 -18.14
C GLU A 94 29.30 -9.29 -17.75
N VAL A 95 29.03 -8.78 -16.54
CA VAL A 95 27.64 -8.55 -16.07
C VAL A 95 26.98 -7.41 -16.85
N VAL A 96 27.71 -6.35 -17.15
CA VAL A 96 27.23 -5.25 -18.01
C VAL A 96 26.87 -5.78 -19.39
N ASP A 97 27.75 -6.59 -20.00
CA ASP A 97 27.54 -7.17 -21.32
C ASP A 97 26.32 -8.11 -21.31
N PHE A 98 26.14 -8.92 -20.26
CA PHE A 98 24.93 -9.72 -20.07
C PHE A 98 23.66 -8.87 -19.99
N LEU A 99 23.68 -7.79 -19.22
CA LEU A 99 22.54 -6.90 -19.09
C LEU A 99 22.20 -6.19 -20.39
N ARG A 100 23.21 -5.89 -21.23
CA ARG A 100 23.02 -5.30 -22.57
C ARG A 100 22.44 -6.31 -23.57
N THR A 101 23.02 -7.49 -23.63
CA THR A 101 22.70 -8.52 -24.66
C THR A 101 22.50 -9.90 -24.05
N PRO A 102 21.43 -10.11 -23.26
CA PRO A 102 21.21 -11.39 -22.57
C PRO A 102 20.99 -12.59 -23.53
N GLU A 103 20.51 -12.33 -24.74
CA GLU A 103 20.24 -13.36 -25.74
C GLU A 103 21.50 -14.13 -26.10
N ARG A 104 22.64 -13.45 -26.32
CA ARG A 104 23.93 -14.04 -26.64
C ARG A 104 24.41 -15.02 -25.57
N PHE A 105 24.18 -14.69 -24.30
CA PHE A 105 24.58 -15.56 -23.17
C PHE A 105 23.65 -16.76 -23.04
N LYS A 106 22.36 -16.61 -23.39
CA LYS A 106 21.43 -17.74 -23.43
C LYS A 106 21.78 -18.77 -24.53
N GLU A 107 22.15 -18.30 -25.70
CA GLU A 107 22.52 -19.17 -26.84
C GLU A 107 23.72 -20.07 -26.53
N ILE A 108 24.69 -19.55 -25.78
CA ILE A 108 25.89 -20.34 -25.38
C ILE A 108 25.71 -21.09 -24.06
N GLY A 109 24.50 -21.00 -23.43
CA GLY A 109 24.19 -21.66 -22.15
C GLY A 109 24.95 -21.10 -20.95
N ALA A 110 25.49 -19.88 -21.04
CA ALA A 110 26.26 -19.28 -19.97
C ALA A 110 25.37 -18.98 -18.75
N ARG A 111 25.85 -19.31 -17.56
CA ARG A 111 25.19 -18.96 -16.30
C ARG A 111 25.78 -17.66 -15.77
N VAL A 112 24.97 -16.59 -15.74
CA VAL A 112 25.37 -15.31 -15.17
C VAL A 112 24.89 -15.23 -13.72
N PRO A 113 25.72 -14.67 -12.81
CA PRO A 113 25.33 -14.49 -11.41
C PRO A 113 24.10 -13.57 -11.31
N LYS A 114 23.10 -14.00 -10.52
CA LYS A 114 21.88 -13.22 -10.28
C LYS A 114 22.06 -12.16 -9.20
N GLY A 115 23.09 -12.28 -8.38
CA GLY A 115 23.42 -11.36 -7.32
C GLY A 115 24.92 -11.17 -7.18
N ILE A 116 25.31 -9.96 -6.83
CA ILE A 116 26.71 -9.55 -6.64
C ILE A 116 26.80 -8.84 -5.30
N LEU A 117 27.77 -9.21 -4.47
CA LEU A 117 28.03 -8.57 -3.20
C LEU A 117 29.18 -7.57 -3.35
N LEU A 118 28.88 -6.28 -3.08
CA LEU A 118 29.89 -5.23 -3.01
C LEU A 118 30.41 -5.09 -1.58
N VAL A 119 31.63 -5.48 -1.33
CA VAL A 119 32.28 -5.41 -0.03
C VAL A 119 33.30 -4.30 0.00
N GLY A 120 33.33 -3.54 1.10
CA GLY A 120 34.32 -2.47 1.30
C GLY A 120 33.96 -1.53 2.44
N PRO A 121 34.90 -0.70 2.90
CA PRO A 121 34.66 0.29 3.95
C PRO A 121 33.54 1.28 3.58
N PRO A 122 32.94 1.96 4.58
CA PRO A 122 31.99 3.06 4.27
C PRO A 122 32.70 4.20 3.50
N GLY A 123 31.96 4.88 2.63
CA GLY A 123 32.48 6.00 1.85
C GLY A 123 33.30 5.63 0.62
N THR A 124 33.50 4.36 0.28
CA THR A 124 34.25 3.94 -0.91
C THR A 124 33.47 4.06 -2.22
N GLY A 125 32.25 4.59 -2.22
CA GLY A 125 31.47 4.81 -3.44
C GLY A 125 30.74 3.58 -3.99
N LYS A 126 30.45 2.55 -3.16
CA LYS A 126 29.73 1.35 -3.60
C LYS A 126 28.40 1.65 -4.29
N THR A 127 27.62 2.57 -3.75
CA THR A 127 26.34 2.99 -4.32
C THR A 127 26.54 3.69 -5.66
N LEU A 128 27.56 4.57 -5.77
CA LEU A 128 27.92 5.23 -7.02
C LEU A 128 28.35 4.22 -8.08
N PHE A 129 29.18 3.25 -7.69
CA PHE A 129 29.63 2.17 -8.57
C PHE A 129 28.47 1.32 -9.08
N ALA A 130 27.54 0.90 -8.22
CA ALA A 130 26.36 0.16 -8.62
C ALA A 130 25.47 0.94 -9.60
N ARG A 131 25.35 2.25 -9.37
CA ARG A 131 24.62 3.15 -10.27
C ARG A 131 25.34 3.27 -11.61
N ALA A 132 26.67 3.36 -11.63
CA ALA A 132 27.47 3.40 -12.84
C ALA A 132 27.35 2.11 -13.66
N VAL A 133 27.30 0.95 -13.02
CA VAL A 133 27.03 -0.36 -13.68
C VAL A 133 25.68 -0.31 -14.42
N ALA A 134 24.63 0.21 -13.77
CA ALA A 134 23.31 0.31 -14.38
C ALA A 134 23.28 1.27 -15.57
N GLY A 135 23.94 2.44 -15.45
CA GLY A 135 24.05 3.42 -16.52
C GLY A 135 24.87 2.90 -17.67
N GLU A 136 26.00 2.22 -17.39
CA GLU A 136 26.84 1.57 -18.40
C GLU A 136 26.06 0.48 -19.15
N ALA A 137 25.24 -0.29 -18.47
CA ALA A 137 24.39 -1.30 -19.08
C ALA A 137 23.12 -0.72 -19.76
N GLY A 138 22.76 0.53 -19.49
CA GLY A 138 21.54 1.17 -20.02
C GLY A 138 20.24 0.55 -19.45
N VAL A 139 20.28 0.03 -18.22
CA VAL A 139 19.15 -0.61 -17.55
C VAL A 139 18.60 0.24 -16.41
N GLY A 140 17.40 -0.11 -15.95
CA GLY A 140 16.79 0.53 -14.78
C GLY A 140 17.59 0.29 -13.49
N PHE A 141 17.52 1.22 -12.56
CA PHE A 141 18.17 1.15 -11.26
C PHE A 141 17.17 1.44 -10.16
N LEU A 142 17.05 0.51 -9.19
CA LEU A 142 16.25 0.69 -7.98
C LEU A 142 17.17 0.60 -6.78
N SER A 143 17.12 1.61 -5.92
CA SER A 143 17.92 1.67 -4.70
C SER A 143 17.01 1.60 -3.48
N VAL A 144 17.34 0.71 -2.56
CA VAL A 144 16.66 0.51 -1.28
C VAL A 144 17.71 0.30 -0.19
N THR A 145 17.34 0.58 1.05
CA THR A 145 18.17 0.30 2.22
C THR A 145 17.65 -0.95 2.92
N GLY A 146 18.52 -1.79 3.46
CA GLY A 146 18.09 -2.96 4.21
C GLY A 146 17.11 -2.65 5.34
N SER A 147 17.27 -1.47 5.98
CA SER A 147 16.33 -0.99 7.00
C SER A 147 14.91 -0.73 6.47
N ASP A 148 14.73 -0.46 5.18
CA ASP A 148 13.41 -0.25 4.58
C ASP A 148 12.51 -1.51 4.64
N PHE A 149 13.12 -2.68 4.81
CA PHE A 149 12.42 -3.96 4.96
C PHE A 149 12.14 -4.33 6.42
N MET A 150 12.68 -3.54 7.36
CA MET A 150 12.54 -3.75 8.80
C MET A 150 11.35 -2.95 9.30
N GLU A 151 10.20 -3.58 9.43
CA GLU A 151 9.01 -2.94 10.01
C GLU A 151 8.58 -3.62 11.30
N MET A 152 7.73 -2.92 12.06
CA MET A 152 7.23 -3.37 13.35
C MET A 152 6.15 -4.45 13.21
N PHE A 153 5.63 -4.69 11.98
CA PHE A 153 4.54 -5.62 11.72
C PHE A 153 5.01 -6.83 10.91
N VAL A 154 4.67 -8.02 11.40
CA VAL A 154 5.02 -9.29 10.77
C VAL A 154 4.45 -9.38 9.34
N GLY A 155 5.30 -9.79 8.39
CA GLY A 155 4.91 -10.01 6.99
C GLY A 155 4.99 -8.79 6.07
N VAL A 156 5.18 -7.58 6.60
CA VAL A 156 5.28 -6.36 5.78
C VAL A 156 6.61 -6.31 5.03
N GLY A 157 7.71 -6.75 5.66
CA GLY A 157 9.03 -6.81 5.02
C GLY A 157 9.03 -7.71 3.78
N ALA A 158 8.51 -8.92 3.88
CA ALA A 158 8.40 -9.86 2.76
C ALA A 158 7.49 -9.35 1.62
N SER A 159 6.43 -8.61 1.96
CA SER A 159 5.56 -7.96 0.98
C SER A 159 6.30 -6.87 0.20
N ARG A 160 7.12 -6.06 0.89
CA ARG A 160 7.95 -5.01 0.26
C ARG A 160 9.00 -5.57 -0.67
N VAL A 161 9.64 -6.68 -0.30
CA VAL A 161 10.57 -7.39 -1.20
C VAL A 161 9.85 -7.78 -2.49
N ARG A 162 8.67 -8.39 -2.40
CA ARG A 162 7.88 -8.76 -3.58
C ARG A 162 7.50 -7.55 -4.44
N ASP A 163 7.08 -6.46 -3.84
CA ASP A 163 6.72 -5.22 -4.54
C ASP A 163 7.92 -4.59 -5.25
N LEU A 164 9.12 -4.66 -4.64
CA LEU A 164 10.38 -4.22 -5.23
C LEU A 164 10.71 -5.01 -6.49
N PHE A 165 10.68 -6.35 -6.40
CA PHE A 165 10.92 -7.22 -7.56
C PHE A 165 9.84 -7.07 -8.65
N GLN A 166 8.58 -6.85 -8.28
CA GLN A 166 7.53 -6.54 -9.25
C GLN A 166 7.78 -5.22 -9.97
N SER A 167 8.26 -4.20 -9.24
CA SER A 167 8.62 -2.91 -9.83
C SER A 167 9.78 -3.04 -10.80
N ALA A 168 10.82 -3.80 -10.43
CA ALA A 168 11.94 -4.12 -11.30
C ALA A 168 11.49 -4.84 -12.59
N ARG A 169 10.62 -5.83 -12.47
CA ARG A 169 10.06 -6.57 -13.63
C ARG A 169 9.29 -5.67 -14.59
N LYS A 170 8.56 -4.67 -14.09
CA LYS A 170 7.85 -3.69 -14.94
C LYS A 170 8.80 -2.81 -15.75
N MET A 171 10.02 -2.59 -15.26
CA MET A 171 11.07 -1.86 -15.99
C MET A 171 11.74 -2.71 -17.07
N GLY A 172 11.49 -4.02 -17.07
CA GLY A 172 12.14 -4.99 -17.93
C GLY A 172 13.48 -5.44 -17.35
N ARG A 173 14.60 -4.88 -17.82
CA ARG A 173 15.94 -5.12 -17.27
C ARG A 173 16.26 -4.03 -16.25
N ALA A 174 16.61 -4.44 -15.03
CA ALA A 174 16.93 -3.50 -13.96
C ALA A 174 17.93 -4.10 -12.97
N ILE A 175 18.69 -3.25 -12.32
CA ILE A 175 19.52 -3.57 -11.17
C ILE A 175 18.76 -3.13 -9.92
N ILE A 176 18.64 -4.04 -8.96
CA ILE A 176 18.18 -3.74 -7.61
C ILE A 176 19.42 -3.63 -6.72
N PHE A 177 19.66 -2.46 -6.16
CA PHE A 177 20.73 -2.22 -5.21
C PHE A 177 20.15 -2.16 -3.80
N VAL A 178 20.61 -3.08 -2.95
CA VAL A 178 20.23 -3.11 -1.53
C VAL A 178 21.42 -2.63 -0.72
N ASP A 179 21.34 -1.41 -0.19
CA ASP A 179 22.37 -0.86 0.69
C ASP A 179 22.16 -1.36 2.12
N GLU A 180 23.24 -1.43 2.90
CA GLU A 180 23.22 -1.86 4.31
C GLU A 180 22.50 -3.20 4.55
N ILE A 181 22.71 -4.18 3.68
CA ILE A 181 22.03 -5.48 3.77
C ILE A 181 22.27 -6.18 5.11
N ASP A 182 23.39 -5.89 5.78
CA ASP A 182 23.72 -6.38 7.11
C ASP A 182 22.73 -5.92 8.19
N SER A 183 22.01 -4.83 7.95
CA SER A 183 20.96 -4.35 8.86
C SER A 183 19.84 -5.38 9.05
N ILE A 184 19.53 -6.17 8.01
CA ILE A 184 18.50 -7.22 8.04
C ILE A 184 19.02 -8.43 8.82
N GLY A 185 20.31 -8.78 8.65
CA GLY A 185 20.94 -9.96 9.27
C GLY A 185 21.40 -9.77 10.72
N ARG A 186 21.49 -8.53 11.22
CA ARG A 186 22.07 -8.26 12.54
C ARG A 186 21.16 -8.73 13.67
N LYS A 187 21.58 -9.76 14.41
CA LYS A 187 20.95 -10.23 15.66
C LYS A 187 21.10 -9.14 16.74
N ARG A 188 20.06 -8.38 17.03
CA ARG A 188 20.00 -7.61 18.28
C ARG A 188 19.57 -8.57 19.37
N GLY A 189 20.47 -8.81 20.34
CA GLY A 189 20.39 -9.58 21.56
C GLY A 189 19.10 -10.34 21.90
N ALA A 190 19.24 -11.40 22.68
CA ALA A 190 18.18 -12.30 23.13
C ALA A 190 17.01 -11.56 23.81
N GLY A 191 16.11 -10.98 23.01
CA GLY A 191 14.83 -10.43 23.42
C GLY A 191 13.74 -11.42 23.03
N LEU A 192 12.97 -11.87 24.01
CA LEU A 192 11.78 -12.69 23.87
C LEU A 192 10.78 -12.02 22.91
N GLY A 193 10.54 -12.59 21.72
CA GLY A 193 9.37 -12.31 20.91
C GLY A 193 9.61 -11.97 19.43
N GLY A 194 8.93 -12.67 18.57
CA GLY A 194 8.38 -12.34 17.22
C GLY A 194 9.24 -11.71 16.10
N GLY A 195 10.29 -10.99 16.43
CA GLY A 195 11.10 -10.27 15.43
C GLY A 195 12.14 -11.11 14.69
N HIS A 196 12.38 -12.35 15.11
CA HIS A 196 13.32 -13.26 14.45
C HIS A 196 12.71 -13.85 13.18
N ASP A 197 11.47 -14.31 13.28
CA ASP A 197 10.78 -14.99 12.18
C ASP A 197 10.55 -14.06 10.99
N GLU A 198 10.28 -12.78 11.25
CA GLU A 198 10.05 -11.79 10.19
C GLU A 198 11.32 -11.49 9.37
N ARG A 199 12.47 -11.36 10.02
CA ARG A 199 13.75 -11.10 9.35
C ARG A 199 14.17 -12.27 8.51
N GLU A 200 14.05 -13.48 9.06
CA GLU A 200 14.35 -14.71 8.36
C GLU A 200 13.40 -14.89 7.15
N GLN A 201 12.13 -14.61 7.34
CA GLN A 201 11.15 -14.62 6.27
C GLN A 201 11.45 -13.58 5.18
N THR A 202 11.93 -12.39 5.56
CA THR A 202 12.33 -11.34 4.64
C THR A 202 13.57 -11.73 3.84
N LEU A 203 14.60 -12.28 4.51
CA LEU A 203 15.81 -12.78 3.84
C LEU A 203 15.52 -13.95 2.90
N ASN A 204 14.67 -14.88 3.31
CA ASN A 204 14.26 -16.00 2.46
C ASN A 204 13.43 -15.59 1.24
N GLN A 205 12.82 -14.40 1.29
CA GLN A 205 12.06 -13.83 0.17
C GLN A 205 12.96 -13.12 -0.86
N MET A 206 14.16 -12.67 -0.47
CA MET A 206 15.19 -12.09 -1.35
C MET A 206 15.91 -13.16 -2.15
#